data_fd106b62d13bc187488c2a1d09acb439
#
_entry.id   fd106b62d13bc187488c2a1d09acb439
#
_cell.length_a   1.000
_cell.length_b   1.000
_cell.length_c   1.000
_cell.angle_alpha   90.00
_cell.angle_beta   90.00
_cell.angle_gamma   90.00
#
_symmetry.space_group_name_H-M   'P 1'
#
loop_
_entity.id
_entity.type
_entity.pdbx_description
1 polymer ?
#
loop_
_entity_poly.entity_id
_entity_poly.type
_entity_poly.pdbx_seq_one_letter_code
_entity_poly.pdbx_strand_id
1 'polypeptide(L)'
;MKTKDKILIEALSLFSVSGFSGVSVRDIAKAVGIRESAIYKHYKNKQQLFDTIVEVSVGRIDSLQEELISKFNHNVNTKEVFPISIIQEIYCNIFLFYLTDDILSKFRRMMTIEHLKNHELNRKFKDMFIEKTLSYQSEVFRKLINEGKVNGTNPDIMAIHFYSPIFMLFFRYDSEDDKIDEALNLIEKHIQEFFRLYLKEELLWKEN
;
A
#
# COMPACT_ATOMS: atom_id res chain seq x y z
N MET A 1 17.90 -11.74 15.63
CA MET A 1 17.70 -10.36 15.16
C MET A 1 18.80 -9.47 15.75
N LYS A 2 19.44 -8.63 14.94
CA LYS A 2 20.48 -7.69 15.41
C LYS A 2 19.84 -6.56 16.24
N THR A 3 20.60 -6.00 17.20
CA THR A 3 20.10 -4.90 18.06
C THR A 3 19.61 -3.70 17.26
N LYS A 4 20.27 -3.38 16.14
CA LYS A 4 19.87 -2.28 15.23
C LYS A 4 18.47 -2.49 14.66
N ASP A 5 18.17 -3.71 14.23
CA ASP A 5 16.87 -4.05 13.65
C ASP A 5 15.77 -4.03 14.72
N LYS A 6 16.07 -4.50 15.94
CA LYS A 6 15.14 -4.43 17.07
C LYS A 6 14.77 -2.99 17.42
N ILE A 7 15.77 -2.08 17.45
CA ILE A 7 15.52 -0.65 17.68
C ILE A 7 14.57 -0.08 16.60
N LEU A 8 14.79 -0.42 15.33
CA LEU A 8 13.97 0.06 14.23
C LEU A 8 12.52 -0.42 14.34
N ILE A 9 12.29 -1.70 14.63
CA ILE A 9 10.94 -2.29 14.74
C ILE A 9 10.19 -1.71 15.95
N GLU A 10 10.84 -1.60 17.11
CA GLU A 10 10.20 -1.02 18.30
C GLU A 10 9.89 0.47 18.12
N ALA A 11 10.80 1.22 17.48
CA ALA A 11 10.56 2.62 17.17
C ALA A 11 9.38 2.79 16.21
N LEU A 12 9.31 1.97 15.15
CA LEU A 12 8.18 1.97 14.21
C LEU A 12 6.86 1.64 14.93
N SER A 13 6.87 0.65 15.83
CA SER A 13 5.70 0.30 16.63
C SER A 13 5.21 1.47 17.48
N LEU A 14 6.11 2.19 18.15
CA LEU A 14 5.76 3.36 18.94
C LEU A 14 5.30 4.54 18.07
N PHE A 15 5.99 4.82 16.98
CA PHE A 15 5.62 5.90 16.06
C PHE A 15 4.28 5.65 15.37
N SER A 16 3.92 4.41 15.10
CA SER A 16 2.63 4.06 14.48
C SER A 16 1.41 4.34 15.37
N VAL A 17 1.63 4.47 16.68
CA VAL A 17 0.57 4.76 17.66
C VAL A 17 0.59 6.22 18.11
N SER A 18 1.76 6.76 18.43
CA SER A 18 1.90 8.06 19.08
C SER A 18 2.50 9.15 18.16
N GLY A 19 2.86 8.80 16.94
CA GLY A 19 3.56 9.69 16.02
C GLY A 19 5.00 9.96 16.46
N PHE A 20 5.76 10.61 15.58
CA PHE A 20 7.16 10.93 15.83
C PHE A 20 7.37 11.83 17.05
N SER A 21 6.55 12.88 17.20
CA SER A 21 6.70 13.85 18.29
C SER A 21 6.30 13.29 19.64
N GLY A 22 5.39 12.32 19.69
CA GLY A 22 4.87 11.71 20.92
C GLY A 22 5.80 10.66 21.55
N VAL A 23 6.89 10.29 20.87
CA VAL A 23 7.82 9.23 21.32
C VAL A 23 9.20 9.81 21.60
N SER A 24 9.79 9.50 22.76
CA SER A 24 11.18 9.86 23.10
C SER A 24 12.15 8.70 22.82
N VAL A 25 13.46 9.02 22.72
CA VAL A 25 14.51 7.98 22.60
C VAL A 25 14.52 7.07 23.83
N ARG A 26 14.13 7.60 24.99
CA ARG A 26 13.99 6.85 26.24
C ARG A 26 12.88 5.80 26.17
N ASP A 27 11.75 6.15 25.54
CA ASP A 27 10.63 5.21 25.34
C ASP A 27 11.04 4.05 24.43
N ILE A 28 11.78 4.37 23.35
CA ILE A 28 12.33 3.37 22.45
C ILE A 28 13.32 2.46 23.17
N ALA A 29 14.24 3.04 23.96
CA ALA A 29 15.22 2.28 24.73
C ALA A 29 14.55 1.32 25.72
N LYS A 30 13.47 1.79 26.39
CA LYS A 30 12.64 0.99 27.29
C LYS A 30 11.96 -0.17 26.57
N ALA A 31 11.36 0.08 25.40
CA ALA A 31 10.70 -0.96 24.61
C ALA A 31 11.69 -2.03 24.12
N VAL A 32 12.88 -1.63 23.70
CA VAL A 32 13.96 -2.55 23.26
C VAL A 32 14.56 -3.33 24.43
N GLY A 33 14.46 -2.80 25.68
CA GLY A 33 15.10 -3.37 26.87
C GLY A 33 16.60 -3.04 26.98
N ILE A 34 17.03 -1.85 26.50
CA ILE A 34 18.43 -1.40 26.52
C ILE A 34 18.54 -0.02 27.16
N ARG A 35 19.79 0.42 27.46
CA ARG A 35 20.02 1.79 27.89
C ARG A 35 19.92 2.76 26.71
N GLU A 36 19.46 3.99 26.96
CA GLU A 36 19.35 5.05 25.95
C GLU A 36 20.68 5.30 25.21
N SER A 37 21.82 5.27 25.92
CA SER A 37 23.13 5.40 25.31
C SER A 37 23.48 4.31 24.27
N ALA A 38 22.83 3.15 24.34
CA ALA A 38 23.03 2.09 23.36
C ALA A 38 22.32 2.39 22.03
N ILE A 39 21.23 3.16 22.03
CA ILE A 39 20.57 3.61 20.79
C ILE A 39 21.53 4.51 20.00
N TYR A 40 22.23 5.42 20.65
CA TYR A 40 23.16 6.36 20.01
C TYR A 40 24.40 5.70 19.39
N LYS A 41 24.67 4.42 19.70
CA LYS A 41 25.67 3.63 18.96
C LYS A 41 25.24 3.23 17.57
N HIS A 42 23.91 3.20 17.30
CA HIS A 42 23.32 2.77 16.04
C HIS A 42 22.72 3.92 15.22
N TYR A 43 22.18 4.94 15.89
CA TYR A 43 21.51 6.08 15.29
C TYR A 43 21.94 7.36 16.00
N LYS A 44 22.36 8.38 15.24
CA LYS A 44 22.86 9.67 15.78
C LYS A 44 21.80 10.41 16.60
N ASN A 45 20.53 10.30 16.20
CA ASN A 45 19.40 10.94 16.85
C ASN A 45 18.09 10.24 16.42
N LYS A 46 16.97 10.65 17.02
CA LYS A 46 15.63 10.13 16.71
C LYS A 46 15.22 10.39 15.25
N GLN A 47 15.64 11.52 14.66
CA GLN A 47 15.35 11.85 13.27
C GLN A 47 15.99 10.84 12.31
N GLN A 48 17.27 10.51 12.49
CA GLN A 48 17.94 9.50 11.66
C GLN A 48 17.26 8.13 11.76
N LEU A 49 16.79 7.75 12.94
CA LEU A 49 16.03 6.51 13.10
C LEU A 49 14.71 6.55 12.32
N PHE A 50 13.98 7.66 12.39
CA PHE A 50 12.76 7.86 11.62
C PHE A 50 13.02 7.83 10.10
N ASP A 51 14.04 8.54 9.64
CA ASP A 51 14.42 8.56 8.22
C ASP A 51 14.78 7.16 7.71
N THR A 52 15.51 6.37 8.54
CA THR A 52 15.84 4.97 8.21
C THR A 52 14.57 4.10 8.13
N ILE A 53 13.60 4.31 9.01
CA ILE A 53 12.31 3.60 8.95
C ILE A 53 11.60 3.92 7.62
N VAL A 54 11.55 5.20 7.24
CA VAL A 54 10.94 5.62 5.96
C VAL A 54 11.66 4.96 4.79
N GLU A 55 12.99 5.03 4.75
CA GLU A 55 13.80 4.46 3.65
C GLU A 55 13.59 2.95 3.49
N VAL A 56 13.68 2.19 4.59
CA VAL A 56 13.48 0.73 4.58
C VAL A 56 12.08 0.35 4.15
N SER A 57 11.07 1.09 4.62
CA SER A 57 9.67 0.81 4.29
C SER A 57 9.34 1.16 2.84
N VAL A 58 9.86 2.27 2.31
CA VAL A 58 9.73 2.64 0.90
C VAL A 58 10.36 1.57 0.00
N GLY A 59 11.59 1.14 0.28
CA GLY A 59 12.23 0.07 -0.50
C GLY A 59 11.44 -1.24 -0.50
N ARG A 60 10.76 -1.57 0.60
CA ARG A 60 9.88 -2.74 0.67
C ARG A 60 8.60 -2.59 -0.16
N ILE A 61 8.01 -1.39 -0.18
CA ILE A 61 6.85 -1.07 -1.02
C ILE A 61 7.23 -1.16 -2.50
N ASP A 62 8.34 -0.53 -2.89
CA ASP A 62 8.80 -0.53 -4.28
C ASP A 62 9.05 -1.97 -4.77
N SER A 63 9.71 -2.82 -3.97
CA SER A 63 9.94 -4.23 -4.32
C SER A 63 8.62 -5.02 -4.49
N LEU A 64 7.64 -4.79 -3.63
CA LEU A 64 6.32 -5.42 -3.74
C LEU A 64 5.59 -4.97 -5.01
N GLN A 65 5.62 -3.67 -5.30
CA GLN A 65 4.98 -3.13 -6.50
C GLN A 65 5.61 -3.69 -7.78
N GLU A 66 6.94 -3.78 -7.86
CA GLU A 66 7.65 -4.36 -9.00
C GLU A 66 7.26 -5.83 -9.23
N GLU A 67 7.20 -6.64 -8.17
CA GLU A 67 6.76 -8.04 -8.25
C GLU A 67 5.34 -8.16 -8.80
N LEU A 68 4.40 -7.36 -8.29
CA LEU A 68 3.00 -7.41 -8.67
C LEU A 68 2.75 -6.90 -10.09
N ILE A 69 3.45 -5.82 -10.49
CA ILE A 69 3.42 -5.31 -11.87
C ILE A 69 3.94 -6.38 -12.84
N SER A 70 5.03 -7.06 -12.48
CA SER A 70 5.59 -8.15 -13.30
C SER A 70 4.59 -9.29 -13.48
N LYS A 71 3.94 -9.74 -12.40
CA LYS A 71 2.89 -10.76 -12.44
C LYS A 71 1.70 -10.34 -13.31
N PHE A 72 1.23 -9.10 -13.16
CA PHE A 72 0.12 -8.57 -13.95
C PHE A 72 0.46 -8.56 -15.44
N ASN A 73 1.60 -7.98 -15.83
CA ASN A 73 2.03 -7.89 -17.22
C ASN A 73 2.21 -9.26 -17.88
N HIS A 74 2.76 -10.23 -17.15
CA HIS A 74 2.89 -11.59 -17.64
C HIS A 74 1.51 -12.22 -17.96
N ASN A 75 0.56 -12.09 -17.07
CA ASN A 75 -0.78 -12.70 -17.23
C ASN A 75 -1.64 -12.01 -18.28
N VAL A 76 -1.58 -10.67 -18.39
CA VAL A 76 -2.37 -9.92 -19.39
C VAL A 76 -1.88 -10.19 -20.82
N ASN A 77 -0.58 -10.39 -21.01
CA ASN A 77 -0.02 -10.61 -22.33
C ASN A 77 -0.17 -12.08 -22.82
N THR A 78 -0.45 -13.03 -21.93
CA THR A 78 -0.51 -14.47 -22.25
C THR A 78 -1.93 -15.03 -22.41
N LYS A 79 -2.97 -14.27 -22.05
CA LYS A 79 -4.36 -14.76 -22.05
C LYS A 79 -5.24 -14.05 -23.08
N GLU A 80 -6.08 -14.85 -23.78
CA GLU A 80 -7.11 -14.36 -24.69
C GLU A 80 -8.30 -13.72 -23.95
N VAL A 81 -8.49 -14.07 -22.67
CA VAL A 81 -9.57 -13.59 -21.81
C VAL A 81 -9.02 -12.56 -20.82
N PHE A 82 -9.79 -11.51 -20.56
CA PHE A 82 -9.38 -10.48 -19.60
C PHE A 82 -9.35 -11.05 -18.17
N PRO A 83 -8.21 -11.03 -17.47
CA PRO A 83 -8.03 -11.82 -16.26
C PRO A 83 -8.55 -11.09 -14.99
N ILE A 84 -9.86 -10.93 -14.82
CA ILE A 84 -10.47 -10.24 -13.65
C ILE A 84 -10.04 -10.93 -12.35
N SER A 85 -10.07 -12.26 -12.31
CA SER A 85 -9.68 -13.04 -11.12
C SER A 85 -8.24 -12.78 -10.68
N ILE A 86 -7.32 -12.60 -11.63
CA ILE A 86 -5.93 -12.25 -11.33
C ILE A 86 -5.82 -10.83 -10.76
N ILE A 87 -6.62 -9.90 -11.28
CA ILE A 87 -6.67 -8.54 -10.75
C ILE A 87 -7.21 -8.55 -9.32
N GLN A 88 -8.28 -9.31 -9.06
CA GLN A 88 -8.82 -9.50 -7.72
C GLN A 88 -7.74 -10.06 -6.77
N GLU A 89 -7.06 -11.15 -7.15
CA GLU A 89 -5.98 -11.75 -6.37
C GLU A 89 -4.87 -10.74 -6.05
N ILE A 90 -4.40 -9.98 -7.04
CA ILE A 90 -3.34 -8.98 -6.87
C ILE A 90 -3.77 -7.90 -5.88
N TYR A 91 -4.95 -7.33 -6.04
CA TYR A 91 -5.41 -6.24 -5.15
C TYR A 91 -5.76 -6.73 -3.75
N CYS A 92 -6.33 -7.93 -3.61
CA CYS A 92 -6.55 -8.54 -2.31
C CYS A 92 -5.23 -8.81 -1.57
N ASN A 93 -4.21 -9.32 -2.27
CA ASN A 93 -2.88 -9.56 -1.69
C ASN A 93 -2.19 -8.26 -1.28
N ILE A 94 -2.24 -7.20 -2.12
CA ILE A 94 -1.72 -5.87 -1.77
C ILE A 94 -2.41 -5.34 -0.52
N PHE A 95 -3.74 -5.38 -0.51
CA PHE A 95 -4.54 -4.87 0.60
C PHE A 95 -4.23 -5.61 1.90
N LEU A 96 -4.23 -6.94 1.86
CA LEU A 96 -3.88 -7.78 2.99
C LEU A 96 -2.48 -7.44 3.52
N PHE A 97 -1.49 -7.30 2.62
CA PHE A 97 -0.13 -6.98 3.00
C PHE A 97 -0.01 -5.62 3.70
N TYR A 98 -0.70 -4.59 3.20
CA TYR A 98 -0.70 -3.28 3.85
C TYR A 98 -1.46 -3.23 5.20
N LEU A 99 -2.38 -4.17 5.45
CA LEU A 99 -3.08 -4.25 6.74
C LEU A 99 -2.36 -5.12 7.75
N THR A 100 -1.75 -6.23 7.33
CA THR A 100 -1.30 -7.30 8.24
C THR A 100 0.22 -7.44 8.32
N ASP A 101 0.99 -6.98 7.31
CA ASP A 101 2.45 -7.01 7.42
C ASP A 101 2.93 -6.14 8.59
N ASP A 102 3.75 -6.73 9.46
CA ASP A 102 4.16 -6.11 10.72
C ASP A 102 4.93 -4.78 10.54
N ILE A 103 5.57 -4.57 9.39
CA ILE A 103 6.28 -3.33 9.08
C ILE A 103 5.37 -2.37 8.32
N LEU A 104 4.72 -2.82 7.25
CA LEU A 104 3.98 -1.91 6.37
C LEU A 104 2.67 -1.41 6.96
N SER A 105 1.97 -2.20 7.76
CA SER A 105 0.78 -1.74 8.48
C SER A 105 1.13 -0.61 9.46
N LYS A 106 2.19 -0.78 10.25
CA LYS A 106 2.68 0.24 11.17
C LYS A 106 3.23 1.46 10.44
N PHE A 107 3.97 1.25 9.34
CA PHE A 107 4.49 2.34 8.52
C PHE A 107 3.38 3.19 7.91
N ARG A 108 2.33 2.55 7.36
CA ARG A 108 1.15 3.25 6.84
C ARG A 108 0.50 4.11 7.93
N ARG A 109 0.26 3.55 9.13
CA ARG A 109 -0.30 4.29 10.27
C ARG A 109 0.58 5.46 10.68
N MET A 110 1.89 5.25 10.82
CA MET A 110 2.86 6.30 11.13
C MET A 110 2.79 7.43 10.10
N MET A 111 2.80 7.11 8.81
CA MET A 111 2.72 8.09 7.74
C MET A 111 1.37 8.82 7.72
N THR A 112 0.27 8.13 8.04
CA THR A 112 -1.06 8.74 8.19
C THR A 112 -1.10 9.78 9.33
N ILE A 113 -0.41 9.53 10.44
CA ILE A 113 -0.33 10.49 11.56
C ILE A 113 0.56 11.69 11.20
N GLU A 114 1.64 11.47 10.48
CA GLU A 114 2.69 12.47 10.29
C GLU A 114 2.51 13.33 9.03
N HIS A 115 1.82 12.86 7.98
CA HIS A 115 1.73 13.58 6.70
C HIS A 115 1.06 14.95 6.83
N LEU A 116 0.13 15.14 7.76
CA LEU A 116 -0.52 16.45 7.99
C LEU A 116 0.36 17.45 8.74
N LYS A 117 1.42 16.99 9.39
CA LYS A 117 2.29 17.83 10.24
C LYS A 117 3.52 18.35 9.49
N ASN A 118 3.89 17.73 8.38
CA ASN A 118 5.13 18.00 7.67
C ASN A 118 4.93 17.94 6.15
N HIS A 119 5.27 19.01 5.44
CA HIS A 119 5.10 19.11 3.99
C HIS A 119 5.90 18.07 3.21
N GLU A 120 7.10 17.71 3.65
CA GLU A 120 7.91 16.68 3.00
C GLU A 120 7.27 15.30 3.17
N LEU A 121 6.81 14.98 4.38
CA LEU A 121 6.11 13.72 4.64
C LEU A 121 4.77 13.66 3.93
N ASN A 122 4.07 14.79 3.80
CA ASN A 122 2.83 14.87 3.00
C ASN A 122 3.11 14.52 1.54
N ARG A 123 4.16 15.08 0.95
CA ARG A 123 4.54 14.77 -0.43
C ARG A 123 4.89 13.29 -0.59
N LYS A 124 5.71 12.73 0.33
CA LYS A 124 6.06 11.30 0.32
C LYS A 124 4.82 10.40 0.48
N PHE A 125 3.90 10.75 1.39
CA PHE A 125 2.65 10.02 1.58
C PHE A 125 1.81 10.00 0.31
N LYS A 126 1.59 11.16 -0.31
CA LYS A 126 0.84 11.27 -1.57
C LYS A 126 1.51 10.47 -2.68
N ASP A 127 2.81 10.63 -2.85
CA ASP A 127 3.56 9.91 -3.89
C ASP A 127 3.42 8.39 -3.74
N MET A 128 3.62 7.87 -2.52
CA MET A 128 3.61 6.42 -2.28
C MET A 128 2.21 5.78 -2.33
N PHE A 129 1.20 6.45 -1.75
CA PHE A 129 -0.11 5.82 -1.54
C PHE A 129 -1.17 6.30 -2.52
N ILE A 130 -0.92 7.34 -3.29
CA ILE A 130 -1.90 7.94 -4.21
C ILE A 130 -1.34 8.06 -5.63
N GLU A 131 -0.34 8.92 -5.84
CA GLU A 131 0.07 9.37 -7.18
C GLU A 131 0.67 8.24 -8.03
N LYS A 132 1.62 7.46 -7.48
CA LYS A 132 2.22 6.33 -8.20
C LYS A 132 1.16 5.29 -8.61
N THR A 133 0.23 4.98 -7.70
CA THR A 133 -0.83 4.01 -7.98
C THR A 133 -1.81 4.53 -9.03
N LEU A 134 -2.26 5.77 -8.91
CA LEU A 134 -3.15 6.38 -9.91
C LEU A 134 -2.49 6.50 -11.27
N SER A 135 -1.21 6.92 -11.33
CA SER A 135 -0.46 7.03 -12.58
C SER A 135 -0.32 5.67 -13.29
N TYR A 136 0.07 4.64 -12.55
CA TYR A 136 0.17 3.28 -13.09
C TYR A 136 -1.18 2.77 -13.63
N GLN A 137 -2.24 2.94 -12.87
CA GLN A 137 -3.58 2.50 -13.30
C GLN A 137 -4.08 3.30 -14.50
N SER A 138 -3.81 4.61 -14.55
CA SER A 138 -4.15 5.44 -15.69
C SER A 138 -3.47 4.94 -16.97
N GLU A 139 -2.20 4.53 -16.91
CA GLU A 139 -1.50 3.92 -18.05
C GLU A 139 -2.14 2.59 -18.47
N VAL A 140 -2.50 1.74 -17.51
CA VAL A 140 -3.20 0.48 -17.80
C VAL A 140 -4.55 0.75 -18.48
N PHE A 141 -5.36 1.66 -17.95
CA PHE A 141 -6.66 1.98 -18.56
C PHE A 141 -6.52 2.67 -19.92
N ARG A 142 -5.50 3.51 -20.12
CA ARG A 142 -5.20 4.09 -21.44
C ARG A 142 -4.91 3.01 -22.47
N LYS A 143 -4.12 1.99 -22.10
CA LYS A 143 -3.86 0.83 -22.98
C LYS A 143 -5.15 0.07 -23.29
N LEU A 144 -5.98 -0.24 -22.28
CA LEU A 144 -7.23 -0.96 -22.47
C LEU A 144 -8.26 -0.19 -23.34
N ILE A 145 -8.30 1.14 -23.21
CA ILE A 145 -9.12 2.02 -24.06
C ILE A 145 -8.63 1.95 -25.51
N ASN A 146 -7.33 2.11 -25.74
CA ASN A 146 -6.72 2.10 -27.07
C ASN A 146 -6.88 0.74 -27.77
N GLU A 147 -6.83 -0.37 -27.02
CA GLU A 147 -7.09 -1.72 -27.52
C GLU A 147 -8.59 -2.01 -27.70
N GLY A 148 -9.45 -1.07 -27.34
CA GLY A 148 -10.89 -1.22 -27.46
C GLY A 148 -11.48 -2.27 -26.52
N LYS A 149 -10.81 -2.60 -25.41
CA LYS A 149 -11.26 -3.61 -24.43
C LYS A 149 -12.27 -3.06 -23.42
N VAL A 150 -12.23 -1.76 -23.16
CA VAL A 150 -13.11 -1.09 -22.18
C VAL A 150 -13.87 0.07 -22.83
N ASN A 151 -15.08 0.31 -22.33
CA ASN A 151 -15.94 1.43 -22.68
C ASN A 151 -15.62 2.64 -21.78
N GLY A 152 -14.48 3.25 -21.96
CA GLY A 152 -14.03 4.40 -21.20
C GLY A 152 -13.41 5.46 -22.11
N THR A 153 -13.48 6.71 -21.70
CA THR A 153 -12.93 7.84 -22.48
C THR A 153 -11.81 8.58 -21.75
N ASN A 154 -11.75 8.46 -20.42
CA ASN A 154 -10.75 9.15 -19.61
C ASN A 154 -10.06 8.18 -18.64
N PRO A 155 -8.80 7.79 -18.92
CA PRO A 155 -8.07 6.82 -18.11
C PRO A 155 -7.80 7.31 -16.69
N ASP A 156 -7.63 8.61 -16.47
CA ASP A 156 -7.33 9.19 -15.14
C ASP A 156 -8.56 9.10 -14.24
N ILE A 157 -9.76 9.38 -14.79
CA ILE A 157 -11.02 9.22 -14.06
C ILE A 157 -11.31 7.75 -13.77
N MET A 158 -11.00 6.85 -14.72
CA MET A 158 -11.13 5.41 -14.47
C MET A 158 -10.19 4.95 -13.35
N ALA A 159 -8.95 5.44 -13.31
CA ALA A 159 -7.99 5.14 -12.25
C ALA A 159 -8.50 5.60 -10.88
N ILE A 160 -9.03 6.82 -10.79
CA ILE A 160 -9.64 7.36 -9.56
C ILE A 160 -10.84 6.51 -9.14
N HIS A 161 -11.76 6.20 -10.07
CA HIS A 161 -12.96 5.40 -9.78
C HIS A 161 -12.61 3.98 -9.30
N PHE A 162 -11.58 3.37 -9.89
CA PHE A 162 -11.12 2.04 -9.52
C PHE A 162 -10.44 2.02 -8.14
N TYR A 163 -9.51 2.95 -7.89
CA TYR A 163 -8.65 2.90 -6.71
C TYR A 163 -9.27 3.53 -5.46
N SER A 164 -10.06 4.59 -5.59
CA SER A 164 -10.57 5.34 -4.42
C SER A 164 -11.36 4.48 -3.42
N PRO A 165 -12.25 3.56 -3.84
CA PRO A 165 -12.91 2.67 -2.88
C PRO A 165 -11.94 1.75 -2.14
N ILE A 166 -10.93 1.19 -2.83
CA ILE A 166 -9.90 0.33 -2.24
C ILE A 166 -9.08 1.13 -1.22
N PHE A 167 -8.68 2.37 -1.58
CA PHE A 167 -7.94 3.25 -0.68
C PHE A 167 -8.75 3.60 0.58
N MET A 168 -10.05 3.86 0.44
CA MET A 168 -10.95 4.11 1.57
C MET A 168 -11.06 2.92 2.52
N LEU A 169 -11.02 1.68 2.00
CA LEU A 169 -11.08 0.48 2.83
C LEU A 169 -9.87 0.33 3.76
N PHE A 170 -8.69 0.88 3.41
CA PHE A 170 -7.54 0.93 4.34
C PHE A 170 -7.85 1.65 5.65
N PHE A 171 -8.68 2.70 5.60
CA PHE A 171 -9.08 3.43 6.80
C PHE A 171 -10.24 2.76 7.53
N ARG A 172 -11.18 2.18 6.77
CA ARG A 172 -12.36 1.51 7.33
C ARG A 172 -11.98 0.26 8.13
N TYR A 173 -10.99 -0.49 7.67
CA TYR A 173 -10.59 -1.78 8.24
C TYR A 173 -9.25 -1.73 8.98
N ASP A 174 -8.72 -0.53 9.25
CA ASP A 174 -7.50 -0.40 10.03
C ASP A 174 -7.71 -0.88 11.46
N SER A 175 -6.88 -1.84 11.91
CA SER A 175 -7.00 -2.47 13.24
C SER A 175 -8.29 -3.31 13.47
N GLU A 176 -8.94 -3.75 12.39
CA GLU A 176 -10.14 -4.61 12.44
C GLU A 176 -9.76 -6.02 11.94
N ASP A 177 -8.85 -6.68 12.64
CA ASP A 177 -8.26 -7.95 12.20
C ASP A 177 -9.30 -9.08 12.01
N ASP A 178 -10.40 -9.05 12.78
CA ASP A 178 -11.53 -9.96 12.68
C ASP A 178 -12.45 -9.71 11.48
N LYS A 179 -12.26 -8.60 10.74
CA LYS A 179 -13.06 -8.23 9.57
C LYS A 179 -12.28 -8.22 8.25
N ILE A 180 -11.09 -8.81 8.24
CA ILE A 180 -10.25 -8.86 7.03
C ILE A 180 -10.98 -9.56 5.88
N ASP A 181 -11.64 -10.68 6.13
CA ASP A 181 -12.39 -11.42 5.09
C ASP A 181 -13.56 -10.58 4.52
N GLU A 182 -14.22 -9.76 5.34
CA GLU A 182 -15.24 -8.81 4.87
C GLU A 182 -14.63 -7.77 3.94
N ALA A 183 -13.47 -7.23 4.29
CA ALA A 183 -12.76 -6.25 3.48
C ALA A 183 -12.32 -6.83 2.13
N LEU A 184 -11.75 -8.03 2.11
CA LEU A 184 -11.33 -8.73 0.89
C LEU A 184 -12.52 -9.01 -0.04
N ASN A 185 -13.64 -9.49 0.50
CA ASN A 185 -14.88 -9.71 -0.27
C ASN A 185 -15.43 -8.40 -0.89
N LEU A 186 -15.30 -7.27 -0.19
CA LEU A 186 -15.68 -5.97 -0.77
C LEU A 186 -14.77 -5.54 -1.91
N ILE A 187 -13.47 -5.80 -1.82
CA ILE A 187 -12.50 -5.52 -2.89
C ILE A 187 -12.81 -6.38 -4.12
N GLU A 188 -13.02 -7.69 -3.94
CA GLU A 188 -13.37 -8.60 -5.03
C GLU A 188 -14.64 -8.17 -5.74
N LYS A 189 -15.70 -7.85 -5.00
CA LYS A 189 -16.97 -7.35 -5.55
C LYS A 189 -16.81 -6.01 -6.25
N HIS A 190 -16.05 -5.09 -5.66
CA HIS A 190 -15.78 -3.80 -6.30
C HIS A 190 -15.08 -3.98 -7.64
N ILE A 191 -14.05 -4.81 -7.72
CA ILE A 191 -13.29 -5.08 -8.95
C ILE A 191 -14.22 -5.73 -9.99
N GLN A 192 -15.02 -6.72 -9.59
CA GLN A 192 -15.98 -7.38 -10.47
C GLN A 192 -16.99 -6.39 -11.03
N GLU A 193 -17.63 -5.56 -10.19
CA GLU A 193 -18.59 -4.54 -10.62
C GLU A 193 -17.96 -3.47 -11.50
N PHE A 194 -16.73 -3.02 -11.17
CA PHE A 194 -16.01 -2.07 -12.00
C PHE A 194 -15.81 -2.60 -13.42
N PHE A 195 -15.31 -3.82 -13.57
CA PHE A 195 -15.10 -4.40 -14.89
C PHE A 195 -16.41 -4.75 -15.59
N ARG A 196 -17.47 -5.14 -14.87
CA ARG A 196 -18.81 -5.31 -15.45
C ARG A 196 -19.34 -4.02 -16.08
N LEU A 197 -19.02 -2.85 -15.52
CA LEU A 197 -19.45 -1.55 -16.06
C LEU A 197 -18.61 -1.10 -17.27
N TYR A 198 -17.34 -1.45 -17.29
CA TYR A 198 -16.39 -0.88 -18.26
C TYR A 198 -15.90 -1.88 -19.33
N LEU A 199 -15.87 -3.17 -19.08
CA LEU A 199 -15.50 -4.15 -20.10
C LEU A 199 -16.54 -4.21 -21.21
N LYS A 200 -16.09 -4.47 -22.43
CA LYS A 200 -17.00 -4.79 -23.54
C LYS A 200 -17.67 -6.14 -23.31
N GLU A 201 -18.93 -6.24 -23.68
CA GLU A 201 -19.77 -7.44 -23.47
C GLU A 201 -19.11 -8.72 -24.01
N GLU A 202 -18.48 -8.67 -25.16
CA GLU A 202 -17.75 -9.80 -25.79
C GLU A 202 -16.59 -10.37 -24.94
N LEU A 203 -16.08 -9.61 -23.97
CA LEU A 203 -15.05 -10.05 -23.04
C LEU A 203 -15.60 -10.56 -21.72
N LEU A 204 -16.84 -10.19 -21.36
CA LEU A 204 -17.52 -10.64 -20.14
C LEU A 204 -18.00 -12.09 -20.22
N TRP A 205 -18.35 -12.58 -21.43
CA TRP A 205 -18.99 -13.89 -21.62
C TRP A 205 -18.01 -15.05 -21.82
N LYS A 206 -16.69 -14.81 -21.81
CA LYS A 206 -15.68 -15.85 -21.96
C LYS A 206 -15.21 -16.49 -20.65
N GLU A 207 -15.71 -16.06 -19.49
CA GLU A 207 -15.36 -16.60 -18.17
C GLU A 207 -16.28 -17.74 -17.66
N ASN A 208 -17.21 -18.27 -18.50
CA ASN A 208 -18.06 -19.40 -18.14
C ASN A 208 -17.57 -20.72 -18.74
#